data_01b344625deebadccd8671b059c62970
#
_entry.id   01b344625deebadccd8671b059c62970
#
_cell.length_a   1.000
_cell.length_b   1.000
_cell.length_c   1.000
_cell.angle_alpha   90.00
_cell.angle_beta   90.00
_cell.angle_gamma   90.00
#
_symmetry.space_group_name_H-M   'P 1'
#
loop_
_entity.id
_entity.type
_entity.pdbx_description
1 polymer ?
#
loop_
_entity_poly.entity_id
_entity_poly.type
_entity_poly.pdbx_seq_one_letter_code
_entity_poly.pdbx_strand_id
1 'polypeptide(L)'
;EETLYARLESRLVRIQEMLNGRTEAAEKSKDEIQKLISEIAHQMRTPLANIRTYQELLEEEWSKTGTKTDENVDNYLNAMRSGEQQLEFLTEGFVKMSRLEQNMIQIRKEETDLLKTVRNCLGRIQKQAEEKQIAFRIELPQEVNCPHDANWIGEAIDNVLDNAVKYSRPGGIIEMRIQKNEMHAKITVKDNGLGIEKGEEHKIFQRFYRGKNVTTQKGYGIGLYLARKIIGLHGGFMIAKNRYSEKGLMIEINLPVC
;
A
#
# COMPACT_ATOMS: atom_id res chain seq x y z
N GLU A 1 24.50 -52.47 -14.63
CA GLU A 1 24.35 -51.48 -15.73
C GLU A 1 22.92 -50.88 -15.74
N GLU A 2 21.85 -51.72 -15.62
CA GLU A 2 20.45 -51.22 -15.57
C GLU A 2 20.19 -50.22 -14.44
N THR A 3 20.81 -50.36 -13.29
CA THR A 3 20.62 -49.42 -12.15
C THR A 3 21.29 -48.07 -12.37
N LEU A 4 22.36 -47.97 -13.18
CA LEU A 4 23.02 -46.70 -13.49
C LEU A 4 22.21 -45.90 -14.52
N TYR A 5 21.68 -46.59 -15.52
CA TYR A 5 20.81 -46.00 -16.54
C TYR A 5 19.53 -45.41 -15.90
N ALA A 6 18.84 -46.20 -15.10
CA ALA A 6 17.63 -45.71 -14.40
C ALA A 6 17.88 -44.48 -13.50
N ARG A 7 19.06 -44.43 -12.84
CA ARG A 7 19.47 -43.26 -12.03
C ARG A 7 19.77 -42.03 -12.87
N LEU A 8 20.38 -42.22 -14.04
CA LEU A 8 20.64 -41.12 -14.98
C LEU A 8 19.34 -40.59 -15.59
N GLU A 9 18.44 -41.47 -16.00
CA GLU A 9 17.13 -41.11 -16.54
C GLU A 9 16.29 -40.36 -15.51
N SER A 10 16.21 -40.79 -14.27
CA SER A 10 15.50 -40.08 -13.21
C SER A 10 16.11 -38.72 -12.88
N ARG A 11 17.45 -38.57 -12.97
CA ARG A 11 18.10 -37.26 -12.82
C ARG A 11 17.81 -36.32 -13.97
N LEU A 12 17.80 -36.81 -15.21
CA LEU A 12 17.48 -36.02 -16.41
C LEU A 12 16.02 -35.52 -16.35
N VAL A 13 15.07 -36.39 -16.01
CA VAL A 13 13.66 -36.01 -15.82
C VAL A 13 13.54 -34.91 -14.76
N ARG A 14 14.19 -35.06 -13.62
CA ARG A 14 14.15 -34.09 -12.52
C ARG A 14 14.77 -32.74 -12.92
N ILE A 15 15.85 -32.76 -13.70
CA ILE A 15 16.47 -31.53 -14.24
C ILE A 15 15.51 -30.86 -15.23
N GLN A 16 14.87 -31.63 -16.10
CA GLN A 16 13.91 -31.12 -17.08
C GLN A 16 12.67 -30.49 -16.40
N GLU A 17 12.11 -31.15 -15.39
CA GLU A 17 11.03 -30.59 -14.56
C GLU A 17 11.45 -29.29 -13.85
N MET A 18 12.66 -29.25 -13.32
CA MET A 18 13.20 -28.06 -12.65
C MET A 18 13.42 -26.90 -13.65
N LEU A 19 13.89 -27.18 -14.87
CA LEU A 19 14.07 -26.20 -15.93
C LEU A 19 12.71 -25.67 -16.41
N ASN A 20 11.75 -26.57 -16.66
CA ASN A 20 10.39 -26.19 -17.06
C ASN A 20 9.73 -25.29 -15.99
N GLY A 21 9.81 -25.67 -14.73
CA GLY A 21 9.28 -24.86 -13.62
C GLY A 21 9.94 -23.47 -13.51
N ARG A 22 11.24 -23.37 -13.79
CA ARG A 22 11.93 -22.06 -13.85
C ARG A 22 11.48 -21.21 -15.04
N THR A 23 11.28 -21.84 -16.21
CA THR A 23 10.82 -21.14 -17.41
C THR A 23 9.39 -20.60 -17.21
N GLU A 24 8.48 -21.42 -16.69
CA GLU A 24 7.12 -21.00 -16.35
C GLU A 24 7.09 -19.87 -15.32
N ALA A 25 7.92 -19.95 -14.29
CA ALA A 25 8.04 -18.90 -13.28
C ALA A 25 8.58 -17.58 -13.88
N ALA A 26 9.55 -17.67 -14.80
CA ALA A 26 10.11 -16.51 -15.50
C ALA A 26 9.09 -15.85 -16.45
N GLU A 27 8.34 -16.65 -17.20
CA GLU A 27 7.27 -16.17 -18.08
C GLU A 27 6.16 -15.49 -17.28
N LYS A 28 5.72 -16.12 -16.20
CA LYS A 28 4.72 -15.52 -15.30
C LYS A 28 5.19 -14.19 -14.70
N SER A 29 6.43 -14.13 -14.27
CA SER A 29 7.03 -12.89 -13.77
C SER A 29 7.09 -11.80 -14.83
N LYS A 30 7.43 -12.16 -16.07
CA LYS A 30 7.43 -11.24 -17.22
C LYS A 30 6.04 -10.67 -17.49
N ASP A 31 5.01 -11.51 -17.50
CA ASP A 31 3.63 -11.12 -17.75
C ASP A 31 3.12 -10.19 -16.62
N GLU A 32 3.45 -10.50 -15.37
CA GLU A 32 3.13 -9.67 -14.22
C GLU A 32 3.79 -8.29 -14.32
N ILE A 33 5.04 -8.21 -14.76
CA ILE A 33 5.76 -6.95 -14.98
C ILE A 33 5.15 -6.16 -16.13
N GLN A 34 4.82 -6.80 -17.26
CA GLN A 34 4.19 -6.12 -18.38
C GLN A 34 2.83 -5.53 -18.01
N LYS A 35 2.02 -6.30 -17.29
CA LYS A 35 0.74 -5.82 -16.75
C LYS A 35 0.93 -4.63 -15.83
N LEU A 36 1.91 -4.69 -14.94
CA LEU A 36 2.26 -3.63 -14.04
C LEU A 36 2.63 -2.34 -14.78
N ILE A 37 3.51 -2.42 -15.79
CA ILE A 37 3.93 -1.28 -16.61
C ILE A 37 2.71 -0.65 -17.30
N SER A 38 1.81 -1.47 -17.84
CA SER A 38 0.59 -1.00 -18.50
C SER A 38 -0.34 -0.27 -17.53
N GLU A 39 -0.55 -0.82 -16.33
CA GLU A 39 -1.36 -0.21 -15.28
C GLU A 39 -0.79 1.14 -14.85
N ILE A 40 0.52 1.23 -14.65
CA ILE A 40 1.20 2.47 -14.28
C ILE A 40 1.08 3.52 -15.39
N ALA A 41 1.37 3.13 -16.63
CA ALA A 41 1.26 4.04 -17.77
C ALA A 41 -0.16 4.64 -17.86
N HIS A 42 -1.18 3.83 -17.59
CA HIS A 42 -2.56 4.30 -17.55
C HIS A 42 -2.80 5.29 -16.40
N GLN A 43 -2.32 4.98 -15.20
CA GLN A 43 -2.49 5.85 -14.02
C GLN A 43 -1.70 7.17 -14.12
N MET A 44 -0.56 7.18 -14.82
CA MET A 44 0.23 8.38 -15.06
C MET A 44 -0.34 9.27 -16.16
N ARG A 45 -1.02 8.69 -17.14
CA ARG A 45 -1.59 9.44 -18.27
C ARG A 45 -2.63 10.47 -17.83
N THR A 46 -3.47 10.13 -16.87
CA THR A 46 -4.54 11.01 -16.37
C THR A 46 -4.03 12.28 -15.74
N PRO A 47 -3.15 12.28 -14.71
CA PRO A 47 -2.62 13.51 -14.14
C PRO A 47 -1.78 14.30 -15.14
N LEU A 48 -1.05 13.63 -16.05
CA LEU A 48 -0.29 14.31 -17.10
C LEU A 48 -1.20 15.04 -18.10
N ALA A 49 -2.31 14.39 -18.52
CA ALA A 49 -3.30 15.02 -19.38
C ALA A 49 -3.94 16.23 -18.68
N ASN A 50 -4.26 16.14 -17.40
CA ASN A 50 -4.80 17.25 -16.63
C ASN A 50 -3.82 18.43 -16.57
N ILE A 51 -2.55 18.19 -16.24
CA ILE A 51 -1.52 19.23 -16.22
C ILE A 51 -1.48 19.95 -17.57
N ARG A 52 -1.44 19.18 -18.67
CA ARG A 52 -1.41 19.73 -20.03
C ARG A 52 -2.65 20.57 -20.36
N THR A 53 -3.83 20.07 -20.02
CA THR A 53 -5.09 20.79 -20.26
C THR A 53 -5.11 22.14 -19.51
N TYR A 54 -4.70 22.16 -18.24
CA TYR A 54 -4.65 23.40 -17.47
C TYR A 54 -3.55 24.34 -17.97
N GLN A 55 -2.45 23.83 -18.49
CA GLN A 55 -1.43 24.65 -19.16
C GLN A 55 -2.00 25.30 -20.43
N GLU A 56 -2.67 24.54 -21.28
CA GLU A 56 -3.30 25.05 -22.51
C GLU A 56 -4.38 26.14 -22.19
N LEU A 57 -5.19 25.92 -21.14
CA LEU A 57 -6.16 26.90 -20.67
C LEU A 57 -5.50 28.21 -20.17
N LEU A 58 -4.38 28.05 -19.44
CA LEU A 58 -3.60 29.19 -18.96
C LEU A 58 -3.02 30.02 -20.13
N GLU A 59 -2.49 29.37 -21.16
CA GLU A 59 -1.94 29.99 -22.37
C GLU A 59 -3.04 30.68 -23.16
N GLU A 60 -4.23 30.09 -23.25
CA GLU A 60 -5.39 30.67 -23.95
C GLU A 60 -5.90 31.92 -23.21
N GLU A 61 -6.04 31.88 -21.89
CA GLU A 61 -6.43 33.03 -21.07
C GLU A 61 -5.43 34.19 -21.21
N TRP A 62 -4.14 33.86 -21.18
CA TRP A 62 -3.05 34.84 -21.35
C TRP A 62 -3.10 35.54 -22.72
N SER A 63 -3.44 34.81 -23.79
CA SER A 63 -3.48 35.31 -25.14
C SER A 63 -4.72 36.19 -25.42
N LYS A 64 -5.84 35.96 -24.71
CA LYS A 64 -7.10 36.65 -24.94
C LYS A 64 -7.24 38.00 -24.21
N THR A 65 -6.72 38.08 -23.00
CA THR A 65 -7.05 39.20 -22.11
C THR A 65 -5.91 40.19 -21.86
N GLY A 66 -4.64 39.78 -22.07
CA GLY A 66 -3.48 40.63 -21.73
C GLY A 66 -3.45 41.13 -20.27
N THR A 67 -4.48 40.84 -19.52
CA THR A 67 -4.69 41.21 -18.11
C THR A 67 -5.11 39.97 -17.33
N LYS A 68 -4.42 39.72 -16.22
CA LYS A 68 -4.71 38.64 -15.31
C LYS A 68 -6.08 38.80 -14.65
N THR A 69 -6.96 37.83 -14.80
CA THR A 69 -7.99 37.57 -13.81
C THR A 69 -7.35 36.63 -12.79
N ASP A 70 -6.89 37.17 -11.66
CA ASP A 70 -6.06 36.45 -10.67
C ASP A 70 -6.67 35.13 -10.21
N GLU A 71 -7.99 35.01 -10.13
CA GLU A 71 -8.70 33.84 -9.60
C GLU A 71 -8.63 32.59 -10.52
N ASN A 72 -8.73 32.77 -11.85
CA ASN A 72 -8.63 31.63 -12.79
C ASN A 72 -7.21 31.12 -12.89
N VAL A 73 -6.22 32.02 -12.91
CA VAL A 73 -4.81 31.67 -12.97
C VAL A 73 -4.41 30.83 -11.74
N ASP A 74 -4.82 31.24 -10.53
CA ASP A 74 -4.56 30.50 -9.31
C ASP A 74 -5.23 29.11 -9.31
N ASN A 75 -6.44 29.00 -9.83
CA ASN A 75 -7.14 27.73 -9.96
C ASN A 75 -6.41 26.75 -10.90
N TYR A 76 -5.94 27.23 -12.06
CA TYR A 76 -5.18 26.42 -13.02
C TYR A 76 -3.84 25.98 -12.45
N LEU A 77 -3.10 26.88 -11.81
CA LEU A 77 -1.83 26.56 -11.15
C LEU A 77 -2.02 25.53 -10.00
N ASN A 78 -3.07 25.67 -9.21
CA ASN A 78 -3.37 24.72 -8.16
C ASN A 78 -3.75 23.33 -8.71
N ALA A 79 -4.48 23.28 -9.82
CA ALA A 79 -4.80 22.04 -10.49
C ALA A 79 -3.54 21.36 -11.09
N MET A 80 -2.62 22.13 -11.68
CA MET A 80 -1.34 21.62 -12.16
C MET A 80 -0.48 21.07 -11.02
N ARG A 81 -0.32 21.82 -9.92
CA ARG A 81 0.39 21.35 -8.71
C ARG A 81 -0.20 20.07 -8.16
N SER A 82 -1.53 19.96 -8.16
CA SER A 82 -2.19 18.71 -7.75
C SER A 82 -1.83 17.54 -8.68
N GLY A 83 -1.73 17.78 -9.99
CA GLY A 83 -1.30 16.77 -10.96
C GLY A 83 0.16 16.35 -10.77
N GLU A 84 1.07 17.31 -10.50
CA GLU A 84 2.48 17.02 -10.17
C GLU A 84 2.60 16.15 -8.92
N GLN A 85 1.94 16.53 -7.83
CA GLN A 85 1.93 15.74 -6.59
C GLN A 85 1.40 14.32 -6.82
N GLN A 86 0.42 14.17 -7.72
CA GLN A 86 -0.10 12.87 -8.11
C GLN A 86 0.96 12.02 -8.81
N LEU A 87 1.68 12.61 -9.77
CA LEU A 87 2.75 11.91 -10.49
C LEU A 87 3.90 11.52 -9.57
N GLU A 88 4.30 12.40 -8.67
CA GLU A 88 5.34 12.13 -7.67
C GLU A 88 4.96 10.94 -6.80
N PHE A 89 3.77 10.95 -6.21
CA PHE A 89 3.26 9.83 -5.40
C PHE A 89 3.21 8.51 -6.18
N LEU A 90 2.73 8.53 -7.43
CA LEU A 90 2.67 7.34 -8.27
C LEU A 90 4.09 6.81 -8.58
N THR A 91 5.03 7.71 -8.86
CA THR A 91 6.41 7.35 -9.15
C THR A 91 7.10 6.72 -7.95
N GLU A 92 6.95 7.31 -6.76
CA GLU A 92 7.49 6.75 -5.52
C GLU A 92 6.89 5.38 -5.20
N GLY A 93 5.56 5.26 -5.28
CA GLY A 93 4.85 4.00 -5.08
C GLY A 93 5.30 2.92 -6.05
N PHE A 94 5.55 3.28 -7.32
CA PHE A 94 6.07 2.38 -8.33
C PHE A 94 7.50 1.92 -8.03
N VAL A 95 8.39 2.83 -7.67
CA VAL A 95 9.77 2.48 -7.32
C VAL A 95 9.79 1.52 -6.12
N LYS A 96 9.01 1.79 -5.08
CA LYS A 96 8.87 0.91 -3.92
C LYS A 96 8.34 -0.47 -4.32
N MET A 97 7.28 -0.50 -5.13
CA MET A 97 6.66 -1.74 -5.61
C MET A 97 7.61 -2.56 -6.49
N SER A 98 8.32 -1.91 -7.42
CA SER A 98 9.31 -2.57 -8.28
C SER A 98 10.43 -3.22 -7.47
N ARG A 99 10.94 -2.54 -6.45
CA ARG A 99 11.97 -3.09 -5.55
C ARG A 99 11.46 -4.29 -4.75
N LEU A 100 10.20 -4.26 -4.31
CA LEU A 100 9.56 -5.36 -3.57
C LEU A 100 9.31 -6.58 -4.46
N GLU A 101 8.87 -6.36 -5.71
CA GLU A 101 8.57 -7.43 -6.67
C GLU A 101 9.84 -8.15 -7.15
N GLN A 102 10.92 -7.43 -7.34
CA GLN A 102 12.20 -7.98 -7.81
C GLN A 102 13.04 -8.61 -6.70
N ASN A 103 12.49 -8.76 -5.49
CA ASN A 103 13.23 -9.22 -4.30
C ASN A 103 14.56 -8.46 -4.07
N MET A 104 14.65 -7.21 -4.56
CA MET A 104 15.82 -6.37 -4.37
C MET A 104 15.93 -5.79 -2.96
N ILE A 105 14.87 -5.95 -2.17
CA ILE A 105 14.84 -5.50 -0.79
C ILE A 105 15.35 -6.60 0.11
N GLN A 106 16.46 -6.34 0.76
CA GLN A 106 16.96 -7.16 1.85
C GLN A 106 16.31 -6.67 3.16
N ILE A 107 15.36 -7.41 3.66
CA ILE A 107 14.75 -7.16 4.98
C ILE A 107 15.78 -7.52 6.06
N ARG A 108 16.14 -6.54 6.87
CA ARG A 108 17.01 -6.73 8.03
C ARG A 108 16.15 -6.86 9.28
N LYS A 109 15.79 -8.10 9.63
CA LYS A 109 15.03 -8.38 10.85
C LYS A 109 15.96 -8.31 12.04
N GLU A 110 15.69 -7.38 12.91
CA GLU A 110 16.37 -7.25 14.21
C GLU A 110 15.34 -7.41 15.31
N GLU A 111 15.74 -7.98 16.43
CA GLU A 111 14.88 -8.05 17.62
C GLU A 111 14.66 -6.62 18.11
N THR A 112 13.49 -6.09 17.87
CA THR A 112 13.17 -4.67 18.10
C THR A 112 11.82 -4.53 18.79
N ASP A 113 11.69 -3.50 19.63
CA ASP A 113 10.41 -3.15 20.24
C ASP A 113 9.42 -2.61 19.20
N LEU A 114 8.40 -3.42 18.89
CA LEU A 114 7.35 -3.09 17.96
C LEU A 114 6.56 -1.83 18.39
N LEU A 115 6.45 -1.58 19.71
CA LEU A 115 5.74 -0.41 20.21
C LEU A 115 6.46 0.89 19.85
N LYS A 116 7.80 0.87 19.77
CA LYS A 116 8.58 2.03 19.30
C LYS A 116 8.26 2.33 17.84
N THR A 117 8.23 1.30 16.98
CA THR A 117 7.86 1.44 15.56
C THR A 117 6.44 2.02 15.42
N VAL A 118 5.49 1.49 16.17
CA VAL A 118 4.09 1.96 16.16
C VAL A 118 3.95 3.40 16.66
N ARG A 119 4.61 3.77 17.76
CA ARG A 119 4.58 5.16 18.28
C ARG A 119 5.11 6.17 17.25
N ASN A 120 6.17 5.80 16.51
CA ASN A 120 6.70 6.66 15.45
C ASN A 120 5.67 6.85 14.31
N CYS A 121 4.94 5.80 13.93
CA CYS A 121 3.87 5.88 12.94
C CYS A 121 2.71 6.77 13.43
N LEU A 122 2.28 6.60 14.68
CA LEU A 122 1.25 7.43 15.26
C LEU A 122 1.64 8.91 15.29
N GLY A 123 2.92 9.22 15.60
CA GLY A 123 3.42 10.59 15.55
C GLY A 123 3.37 11.20 14.14
N ARG A 124 3.64 10.43 13.10
CA ARG A 124 3.55 10.90 11.71
C ARG A 124 2.14 11.22 11.25
N ILE A 125 1.17 10.39 11.63
CA ILE A 125 -0.23 10.56 11.19
C ILE A 125 -1.02 11.55 12.04
N GLN A 126 -0.49 11.99 13.19
CA GLN A 126 -1.19 12.81 14.17
C GLN A 126 -1.76 14.08 13.56
N LYS A 127 -0.96 14.84 12.79
CA LYS A 127 -1.38 16.10 12.18
C LYS A 127 -2.59 15.91 11.24
N GLN A 128 -2.57 14.89 10.40
CA GLN A 128 -3.70 14.61 9.48
C GLN A 128 -4.97 14.20 10.25
N ALA A 129 -4.81 13.47 11.35
CA ALA A 129 -5.93 13.08 12.20
C ALA A 129 -6.53 14.30 12.92
N GLU A 130 -5.69 15.21 13.42
CA GLU A 130 -6.13 16.47 14.06
C GLU A 130 -6.88 17.37 13.08
N GLU A 131 -6.41 17.54 11.85
CA GLU A 131 -7.08 18.29 10.78
C GLU A 131 -8.48 17.75 10.48
N LYS A 132 -8.71 16.45 10.64
CA LYS A 132 -10.01 15.79 10.50
C LYS A 132 -10.76 15.61 11.83
N GLN A 133 -10.22 16.07 12.94
CA GLN A 133 -10.78 15.89 14.29
C GLN A 133 -11.00 14.41 14.66
N ILE A 134 -10.14 13.52 14.17
CA ILE A 134 -10.21 12.08 14.44
C ILE A 134 -9.54 11.77 15.77
N ALA A 135 -10.26 11.07 16.65
CA ALA A 135 -9.74 10.60 17.93
C ALA A 135 -9.12 9.20 17.79
N PHE A 136 -7.94 9.00 18.38
CA PHE A 136 -7.34 7.67 18.54
C PHE A 136 -7.67 7.07 19.90
N ARG A 137 -8.12 5.81 19.91
CA ARG A 137 -8.20 4.96 21.09
C ARG A 137 -7.15 3.87 20.97
N ILE A 138 -6.14 3.92 21.83
CA ILE A 138 -4.94 3.09 21.69
C ILE A 138 -4.81 2.19 22.90
N GLU A 139 -4.79 0.88 22.68
CA GLU A 139 -4.55 -0.14 23.69
C GLU A 139 -3.23 -0.86 23.35
N LEU A 140 -2.18 -0.58 24.13
CA LEU A 140 -0.86 -1.16 23.98
C LEU A 140 -0.50 -1.99 25.22
N PRO A 141 0.15 -3.16 25.05
CA PRO A 141 0.77 -3.87 26.17
C PRO A 141 2.02 -3.10 26.65
N GLN A 142 2.66 -3.61 27.70
CA GLN A 142 3.87 -2.96 28.23
C GLN A 142 5.07 -3.09 27.29
N GLU A 143 5.22 -4.25 26.64
CA GLU A 143 6.35 -4.58 25.78
C GLU A 143 5.93 -5.57 24.70
N VAL A 144 6.42 -5.38 23.48
CA VAL A 144 6.29 -6.34 22.37
C VAL A 144 7.58 -6.37 21.55
N ASN A 145 8.45 -7.29 21.88
CA ASN A 145 9.63 -7.57 21.07
C ASN A 145 9.31 -8.65 20.04
N CYS A 146 9.67 -8.40 18.78
CA CYS A 146 9.61 -9.38 17.68
C CYS A 146 10.64 -9.00 16.61
N PRO A 147 11.16 -10.01 15.87
CA PRO A 147 12.12 -9.77 14.80
C PRO A 147 11.46 -9.01 13.63
N HIS A 148 11.85 -7.77 13.40
CA HIS A 148 11.36 -7.00 12.26
C HIS A 148 12.34 -5.92 11.80
N ASP A 149 12.16 -5.48 10.55
CA ASP A 149 12.80 -4.28 10.04
C ASP A 149 11.88 -3.09 10.36
N ALA A 150 12.34 -2.23 11.28
CA ALA A 150 11.53 -1.12 11.78
C ALA A 150 11.12 -0.11 10.71
N ASN A 151 11.94 0.08 9.66
CA ASN A 151 11.63 0.98 8.57
C ASN A 151 10.52 0.42 7.68
N TRP A 152 10.65 -0.85 7.28
CA TRP A 152 9.65 -1.48 6.42
C TRP A 152 8.34 -1.78 7.16
N ILE A 153 8.39 -2.24 8.40
CA ILE A 153 7.17 -2.42 9.20
C ILE A 153 6.52 -1.06 9.49
N GLY A 154 7.31 -0.02 9.75
CA GLY A 154 6.81 1.34 9.85
C GLY A 154 6.05 1.78 8.60
N GLU A 155 6.62 1.58 7.41
CA GLU A 155 5.96 1.87 6.13
C GLU A 155 4.63 1.11 5.97
N ALA A 156 4.58 -0.18 6.35
CA ALA A 156 3.35 -0.96 6.28
C ALA A 156 2.27 -0.43 7.22
N ILE A 157 2.65 -0.06 8.45
CA ILE A 157 1.74 0.53 9.44
C ILE A 157 1.25 1.90 8.98
N ASP A 158 2.14 2.75 8.45
CA ASP A 158 1.78 4.08 7.93
C ASP A 158 0.73 3.97 6.82
N ASN A 159 0.88 3.03 5.89
CA ASN A 159 -0.11 2.80 4.84
C ASN A 159 -1.49 2.39 5.40
N VAL A 160 -1.52 1.62 6.49
CA VAL A 160 -2.79 1.22 7.14
C VAL A 160 -3.41 2.41 7.89
N LEU A 161 -2.60 3.18 8.63
CA LEU A 161 -3.06 4.35 9.38
C LEU A 161 -3.53 5.48 8.46
N ASP A 162 -2.78 5.75 7.37
CA ASP A 162 -3.17 6.73 6.34
C ASP A 162 -4.55 6.36 5.76
N ASN A 163 -4.76 5.11 5.41
CA ASN A 163 -6.07 4.65 4.93
C ASN A 163 -7.16 4.81 6.00
N ALA A 164 -6.89 4.46 7.25
CA ALA A 164 -7.85 4.61 8.34
C ALA A 164 -8.26 6.08 8.53
N VAL A 165 -7.30 7.03 8.57
CA VAL A 165 -7.58 8.47 8.66
C VAL A 165 -8.29 8.98 7.41
N LYS A 166 -7.86 8.58 6.24
CA LYS A 166 -8.40 9.02 4.95
C LYS A 166 -9.86 8.65 4.78
N TYR A 167 -10.25 7.42 5.11
CA TYR A 167 -11.60 6.90 4.92
C TYR A 167 -12.52 7.09 6.12
N SER A 168 -11.99 7.49 7.26
CA SER A 168 -12.79 7.94 8.42
C SER A 168 -13.52 9.25 8.11
N ARG A 169 -14.66 9.45 8.77
CA ARG A 169 -15.42 10.71 8.72
C ARG A 169 -14.73 11.76 9.60
N PRO A 170 -14.92 13.06 9.32
CA PRO A 170 -14.56 14.09 10.28
C PRO A 170 -15.21 13.81 11.64
N GLY A 171 -14.45 14.01 12.74
CA GLY A 171 -14.88 13.65 14.09
C GLY A 171 -14.94 12.14 14.37
N GLY A 172 -14.34 11.32 13.50
CA GLY A 172 -14.32 9.86 13.61
C GLY A 172 -13.44 9.34 14.75
N ILE A 173 -13.45 8.01 14.90
CA ILE A 173 -12.64 7.30 15.90
C ILE A 173 -11.86 6.19 15.20
N ILE A 174 -10.55 6.14 15.47
CA ILE A 174 -9.68 5.02 15.08
C ILE A 174 -9.24 4.29 16.34
N GLU A 175 -9.55 3.01 16.43
CA GLU A 175 -9.12 2.14 17.51
C GLU A 175 -7.90 1.35 17.07
N MET A 176 -6.83 1.39 17.86
CA MET A 176 -5.63 0.60 17.64
C MET A 176 -5.34 -0.27 18.85
N ARG A 177 -5.18 -1.56 18.61
CA ARG A 177 -4.83 -2.52 19.68
C ARG A 177 -3.66 -3.36 19.24
N ILE A 178 -2.72 -3.61 20.16
CA ILE A 178 -1.62 -4.56 19.96
C ILE A 178 -1.74 -5.67 20.99
N GLN A 179 -1.59 -6.91 20.52
CA GLN A 179 -1.60 -8.11 21.34
C GLN A 179 -0.45 -9.00 20.90
N LYS A 180 0.21 -9.67 21.85
CA LYS A 180 1.23 -10.68 21.59
C LYS A 180 0.77 -12.00 22.15
N ASN A 181 0.93 -13.07 21.37
CA ASN A 181 0.84 -14.45 21.84
C ASN A 181 2.15 -15.19 21.53
N GLU A 182 2.18 -16.49 21.73
CA GLU A 182 3.39 -17.31 21.51
C GLU A 182 3.87 -17.33 20.06
N MET A 183 2.98 -17.11 19.08
CA MET A 183 3.30 -17.22 17.66
C MET A 183 3.38 -15.88 16.93
N HIS A 184 2.55 -14.91 17.35
CA HIS A 184 2.39 -13.67 16.61
C HIS A 184 2.23 -12.44 17.51
N ALA A 185 2.81 -11.32 17.06
CA ALA A 185 2.41 -10.00 17.48
C ALA A 185 1.33 -9.50 16.50
N LYS A 186 0.14 -9.20 17.02
CA LYS A 186 -1.01 -8.77 16.23
C LYS A 186 -1.32 -7.30 16.47
N ILE A 187 -1.30 -6.50 15.39
CA ILE A 187 -1.74 -5.12 15.38
C ILE A 187 -3.12 -5.08 14.74
N THR A 188 -4.10 -4.53 15.42
CA THR A 188 -5.46 -4.34 14.91
C THR A 188 -5.74 -2.85 14.82
N VAL A 189 -6.11 -2.38 13.65
CA VAL A 189 -6.57 -1.00 13.39
C VAL A 189 -8.00 -1.05 12.92
N LYS A 190 -8.90 -0.33 13.58
CA LYS A 190 -10.32 -0.24 13.25
C LYS A 190 -10.70 1.21 13.06
N ASP A 191 -11.29 1.53 11.93
CA ASP A 191 -11.90 2.83 11.68
C ASP A 191 -13.44 2.76 11.76
N ASN A 192 -14.08 3.91 11.80
CA ASN A 192 -15.54 4.04 11.69
C ASN A 192 -15.95 4.76 10.39
N GLY A 193 -15.20 4.52 9.34
CA GLY A 193 -15.34 5.12 8.03
C GLY A 193 -16.37 4.44 7.12
N LEU A 194 -16.06 4.45 5.81
CA LEU A 194 -16.97 3.93 4.78
C LEU A 194 -17.12 2.40 4.84
N GLY A 195 -16.09 1.69 5.34
CA GLY A 195 -16.01 0.24 5.21
C GLY A 195 -15.79 -0.20 3.75
N ILE A 196 -15.95 -1.50 3.50
CA ILE A 196 -15.83 -2.12 2.18
C ILE A 196 -17.07 -2.93 1.85
N GLU A 197 -17.35 -3.20 0.57
CA GLU A 197 -18.42 -4.10 0.18
C GLU A 197 -18.06 -5.57 0.49
N LYS A 198 -19.10 -6.39 0.68
CA LYS A 198 -18.90 -7.83 0.88
C LYS A 198 -18.19 -8.44 -0.33
N GLY A 199 -17.12 -9.17 -0.07
CA GLY A 199 -16.28 -9.79 -1.11
C GLY A 199 -15.14 -8.89 -1.60
N GLU A 200 -14.94 -7.71 -1.02
CA GLU A 200 -13.79 -6.85 -1.26
C GLU A 200 -12.61 -7.10 -0.30
N GLU A 201 -12.80 -7.91 0.75
CA GLU A 201 -11.84 -8.15 1.82
C GLU A 201 -10.44 -8.59 1.33
N HIS A 202 -10.39 -9.32 0.23
CA HIS A 202 -9.14 -9.70 -0.42
C HIS A 202 -8.72 -8.73 -1.53
N LYS A 203 -9.68 -8.06 -2.17
CA LYS A 203 -9.45 -7.20 -3.32
C LYS A 203 -8.76 -5.90 -2.92
N ILE A 204 -9.04 -5.35 -1.74
CA ILE A 204 -8.41 -4.11 -1.24
C ILE A 204 -6.90 -4.22 -1.11
N PHE A 205 -6.35 -5.42 -1.12
CA PHE A 205 -4.91 -5.69 -1.13
C PHE A 205 -4.35 -5.90 -2.55
N GLN A 206 -5.16 -5.78 -3.59
CA GLN A 206 -4.69 -5.82 -4.98
C GLN A 206 -4.14 -4.46 -5.41
N ARG A 207 -3.20 -4.47 -6.33
CA ARG A 207 -2.64 -3.26 -6.93
C ARG A 207 -3.73 -2.43 -7.60
N PHE A 208 -3.69 -1.12 -7.39
CA PHE A 208 -4.61 -0.14 -8.00
C PHE A 208 -6.09 -0.40 -7.71
N TYR A 209 -6.40 -1.31 -6.80
CA TYR A 209 -7.78 -1.55 -6.42
C TYR A 209 -8.30 -0.43 -5.53
N ARG A 210 -9.48 0.06 -5.87
CA ARG A 210 -10.25 1.02 -5.07
C ARG A 210 -11.64 0.46 -4.86
N GLY A 211 -12.10 0.44 -3.62
CA GLY A 211 -13.44 -0.04 -3.30
C GLY A 211 -14.52 0.78 -4.02
N LYS A 212 -15.63 0.17 -4.34
CA LYS A 212 -16.73 0.80 -5.09
C LYS A 212 -17.34 2.02 -4.38
N ASN A 213 -17.27 2.03 -3.05
CA ASN A 213 -17.78 3.13 -2.22
C ASN A 213 -16.81 4.33 -2.15
N VAL A 214 -15.61 4.23 -2.76
CA VAL A 214 -14.59 5.27 -2.76
C VAL A 214 -14.78 6.19 -3.97
N THR A 215 -15.51 7.30 -3.80
CA THR A 215 -15.82 8.24 -4.88
C THR A 215 -14.98 9.51 -4.84
N THR A 216 -14.73 10.06 -3.66
CA THR A 216 -14.12 11.40 -3.49
C THR A 216 -12.72 11.38 -2.91
N GLN A 217 -12.34 10.31 -2.21
CA GLN A 217 -11.04 10.24 -1.53
C GLN A 217 -9.91 10.04 -2.54
N LYS A 218 -8.90 10.90 -2.48
CA LYS A 218 -7.70 10.80 -3.33
C LYS A 218 -6.91 9.52 -2.99
N GLY A 219 -6.38 8.82 -3.98
CA GLY A 219 -5.49 7.67 -3.78
C GLY A 219 -5.54 6.66 -4.92
N TYR A 220 -4.47 5.88 -5.05
CA TYR A 220 -4.21 5.05 -6.24
C TYR A 220 -4.31 3.54 -5.98
N GLY A 221 -4.70 3.12 -4.76
CA GLY A 221 -4.85 1.70 -4.44
C GLY A 221 -3.52 0.95 -4.34
N ILE A 222 -2.43 1.64 -3.97
CA ILE A 222 -1.08 1.04 -3.85
C ILE A 222 -0.75 0.74 -2.38
N GLY A 223 -1.19 1.55 -1.42
CA GLY A 223 -0.74 1.49 -0.03
C GLY A 223 -0.97 0.16 0.67
N LEU A 224 -2.20 -0.37 0.66
CA LEU A 224 -2.51 -1.67 1.28
C LEU A 224 -1.84 -2.84 0.57
N TYR A 225 -1.64 -2.76 -0.74
CA TYR A 225 -0.86 -3.75 -1.48
C TYR A 225 0.58 -3.77 -0.99
N LEU A 226 1.24 -2.60 -0.88
CA LEU A 226 2.61 -2.49 -0.35
C LEU A 226 2.69 -3.02 1.08
N ALA A 227 1.78 -2.61 1.95
CA ALA A 227 1.71 -3.09 3.33
C ALA A 227 1.65 -4.62 3.38
N ARG A 228 0.75 -5.24 2.60
CA ARG A 228 0.63 -6.70 2.56
C ARG A 228 1.90 -7.40 2.07
N LYS A 229 2.57 -6.85 1.05
CA LYS A 229 3.83 -7.39 0.53
C LYS A 229 4.95 -7.30 1.58
N ILE A 230 5.09 -6.16 2.24
CA ILE A 230 6.08 -5.95 3.31
C ILE A 230 5.86 -6.94 4.45
N ILE A 231 4.61 -7.06 4.92
CA ILE A 231 4.27 -8.01 5.98
C ILE A 231 4.56 -9.45 5.56
N GLY A 232 4.24 -9.83 4.32
CA GLY A 232 4.55 -11.15 3.76
C GLY A 232 6.05 -11.44 3.74
N LEU A 233 6.91 -10.48 3.38
CA LEU A 233 8.37 -10.62 3.41
C LEU A 233 8.91 -10.82 4.85
N HIS A 234 8.18 -10.34 5.86
CA HIS A 234 8.49 -10.60 7.27
C HIS A 234 7.98 -11.99 7.75
N GLY A 235 7.28 -12.75 6.88
CA GLY A 235 6.67 -14.03 7.23
C GLY A 235 5.31 -13.88 7.92
N GLY A 236 4.76 -12.66 7.93
CA GLY A 236 3.47 -12.33 8.50
C GLY A 236 2.34 -12.36 7.47
N PHE A 237 1.15 -11.98 7.91
CA PHE A 237 -0.02 -11.84 7.04
C PHE A 237 -0.95 -10.73 7.50
N MET A 238 -1.82 -10.27 6.57
CA MET A 238 -2.81 -9.24 6.82
C MET A 238 -4.22 -9.73 6.49
N ILE A 239 -5.19 -9.32 7.31
CA ILE A 239 -6.62 -9.63 7.14
C ILE A 239 -7.40 -8.32 7.20
N ALA A 240 -8.42 -8.21 6.34
CA ALA A 240 -9.40 -7.14 6.37
C ALA A 240 -10.78 -7.69 6.64
N LYS A 241 -11.56 -7.01 7.47
CA LYS A 241 -12.95 -7.36 7.80
C LYS A 241 -13.78 -6.11 7.94
N ASN A 242 -15.01 -6.14 7.43
CA ASN A 242 -16.00 -5.11 7.78
C ASN A 242 -16.36 -5.20 9.27
N ARG A 243 -16.68 -4.06 9.86
CA ARG A 243 -17.28 -4.01 11.20
C ARG A 243 -18.77 -4.25 11.06
N TYR A 244 -19.27 -5.39 11.58
CA TYR A 244 -20.68 -5.79 11.43
C TYR A 244 -21.65 -4.95 12.29
N SER A 245 -21.21 -4.45 13.43
CA SER A 245 -22.04 -3.68 14.37
C SER A 245 -22.01 -2.16 14.09
N GLU A 246 -20.97 -1.69 13.43
CA GLU A 246 -20.76 -0.28 13.09
C GLU A 246 -20.16 -0.21 11.69
N LYS A 247 -20.44 0.88 10.94
CA LYS A 247 -19.75 1.09 9.67
C LYS A 247 -18.26 1.29 9.91
N GLY A 248 -17.42 0.74 9.03
CA GLY A 248 -15.99 0.88 9.10
C GLY A 248 -15.24 -0.38 8.69
N LEU A 249 -13.93 -0.27 8.66
CA LEU A 249 -13.02 -1.35 8.28
C LEU A 249 -12.14 -1.72 9.48
N MET A 250 -11.82 -2.99 9.59
CA MET A 250 -10.82 -3.53 10.50
C MET A 250 -9.71 -4.16 9.69
N ILE A 251 -8.48 -3.73 9.92
CA ILE A 251 -7.26 -4.34 9.38
C ILE A 251 -6.49 -4.99 10.53
N GLU A 252 -6.15 -6.25 10.37
CA GLU A 252 -5.28 -7.01 11.27
C GLU A 252 -3.94 -7.27 10.57
N ILE A 253 -2.84 -6.92 11.21
CA ILE A 253 -1.47 -7.24 10.82
C ILE A 253 -0.96 -8.26 11.82
N ASN A 254 -0.43 -9.39 11.35
CA ASN A 254 0.13 -10.44 12.17
C ASN A 254 1.60 -10.64 11.79
N LEU A 255 2.50 -10.44 12.75
CA LEU A 255 3.95 -10.61 12.59
C LEU A 255 4.39 -11.82 13.43
N PRO A 256 5.25 -12.70 12.92
CA PRO A 256 5.81 -13.79 13.72
C PRO A 256 6.69 -13.21 14.84
N VAL A 257 6.71 -13.89 15.98
CA VAL A 257 7.54 -13.51 17.15
C VAL A 257 8.75 -14.41 17.33
N CYS A 258 8.92 -15.37 16.41
CA CYS A 258 10.10 -16.27 16.33
C CYS A 258 10.66 -16.27 14.92
#